data_0f817ffb773e4f5b922040543b83d619
#
_entry.id   0f817ffb773e4f5b922040543b83d619
#
_cell.length_a   1.000
_cell.length_b   1.000
_cell.length_c   1.000
_cell.angle_alpha   90.00
_cell.angle_beta   90.00
_cell.angle_gamma   90.00
#
_symmetry.space_group_name_H-M   'P 1'
#
loop_
_entity.id
_entity.type
_entity.pdbx_description
1 polymer ?
#
loop_
_entity_poly.entity_id
_entity_poly.type
_entity_poly.pdbx_seq_one_letter_code
_entity_poly.pdbx_strand_id
1 'polypeptide(L)'
;MFGIINYKSFKMKKILLTLLITFSISINAQWKGITSNYDQRTMMIQRHMELYPKNDQSQLKNIFNQAATINVNGTNVSPEELADFERMHHKIFKDIKFLVGANITSKYENGQIWTHVWAWWSAEGKKSKESATVPIHLAFSWDGVKSTIAYFFFDSTFINSEIALNE
;
A
#
# COMPACT_ATOMS: atom_id res chain seq x y z
N MET A 1 -60.08 -34.40 -8.91
CA MET A 1 -58.94 -34.64 -8.02
C MET A 1 -57.67 -33.93 -8.52
N PHE A 2 -57.70 -32.60 -8.76
CA PHE A 2 -56.58 -31.85 -9.37
C PHE A 2 -56.22 -30.51 -8.66
N GLY A 3 -56.70 -30.31 -7.44
CA GLY A 3 -56.53 -28.99 -6.77
C GLY A 3 -55.38 -28.88 -5.74
N ILE A 4 -54.75 -29.98 -5.31
CA ILE A 4 -53.86 -29.98 -4.13
C ILE A 4 -52.37 -29.76 -4.47
N ILE A 5 -51.97 -30.10 -5.71
CA ILE A 5 -50.57 -30.07 -6.14
C ILE A 5 -50.10 -28.63 -6.36
N ASN A 6 -50.95 -27.73 -6.83
CA ASN A 6 -50.58 -26.33 -7.14
C ASN A 6 -50.33 -25.43 -5.91
N TYR A 7 -51.01 -25.71 -4.80
CA TYR A 7 -50.90 -24.87 -3.59
C TYR A 7 -49.57 -25.07 -2.84
N LYS A 8 -49.08 -26.31 -2.76
CA LYS A 8 -47.76 -26.60 -2.13
C LYS A 8 -46.59 -26.02 -2.97
N SER A 9 -46.67 -26.13 -4.29
CA SER A 9 -45.64 -25.58 -5.20
C SER A 9 -45.56 -24.06 -5.12
N PHE A 10 -46.70 -23.38 -5.00
CA PHE A 10 -46.75 -21.91 -4.91
C PHE A 10 -46.20 -21.39 -3.57
N LYS A 11 -46.49 -22.07 -2.44
CA LYS A 11 -45.92 -21.74 -1.12
C LYS A 11 -44.40 -21.96 -1.10
N MET A 12 -43.89 -23.05 -1.65
CA MET A 12 -42.44 -23.33 -1.73
C MET A 12 -41.70 -22.30 -2.57
N LYS A 13 -42.26 -21.89 -3.71
CA LYS A 13 -41.64 -20.82 -4.55
C LYS A 13 -41.58 -19.49 -3.82
N LYS A 14 -42.60 -19.12 -3.04
CA LYS A 14 -42.56 -17.87 -2.24
C LYS A 14 -41.54 -17.95 -1.11
N ILE A 15 -41.42 -19.06 -0.42
CA ILE A 15 -40.43 -19.29 0.65
C ILE A 15 -38.99 -19.22 0.05
N LEU A 16 -38.77 -19.85 -1.10
CA LEU A 16 -37.48 -19.83 -1.78
C LEU A 16 -37.10 -18.41 -2.24
N LEU A 17 -38.07 -17.67 -2.77
CA LEU A 17 -37.87 -16.28 -3.17
C LEU A 17 -37.55 -15.36 -1.98
N THR A 18 -38.26 -15.54 -0.86
CA THR A 18 -38.00 -14.77 0.36
C THR A 18 -36.63 -15.11 0.94
N LEU A 19 -36.21 -16.38 0.94
CA LEU A 19 -34.85 -16.81 1.34
C LEU A 19 -33.76 -16.21 0.40
N LEU A 20 -33.98 -16.16 -0.90
CA LEU A 20 -33.05 -15.55 -1.86
C LEU A 20 -32.91 -14.03 -1.58
N ILE A 21 -34.01 -13.35 -1.32
CA ILE A 21 -33.99 -11.90 -1.02
C ILE A 21 -33.29 -11.61 0.31
N THR A 22 -33.54 -12.40 1.36
CA THR A 22 -32.85 -12.23 2.64
C THR A 22 -31.36 -12.54 2.55
N PHE A 23 -30.95 -13.52 1.73
CA PHE A 23 -29.54 -13.82 1.49
C PHE A 23 -28.83 -12.72 0.71
N SER A 24 -29.52 -12.03 -0.21
CA SER A 24 -28.97 -10.91 -0.99
C SER A 24 -28.70 -9.67 -0.15
N ILE A 25 -29.40 -9.48 0.96
CA ILE A 25 -29.22 -8.32 1.86
C ILE A 25 -28.01 -8.53 2.80
N SER A 26 -27.55 -9.77 2.98
CA SER A 26 -26.45 -10.09 3.90
C SER A 26 -25.06 -9.95 3.31
N ILE A 27 -24.91 -9.63 2.01
CA ILE A 27 -23.61 -9.51 1.30
C ILE A 27 -23.11 -8.05 1.27
N ASN A 28 -23.50 -7.23 2.22
CA ASN A 28 -22.88 -5.93 2.42
C ASN A 28 -21.74 -6.04 3.45
N ALA A 29 -20.77 -6.92 3.20
CA ALA A 29 -19.44 -6.83 3.81
C ALA A 29 -18.66 -5.70 3.12
N GLN A 30 -19.25 -4.51 3.05
CA GLN A 30 -18.54 -3.32 2.59
C GLN A 30 -17.64 -2.88 3.74
N TRP A 31 -16.34 -2.89 3.48
CA TRP A 31 -15.38 -2.18 4.30
C TRP A 31 -15.74 -0.70 4.26
N LYS A 32 -16.46 -0.24 5.28
CA LYS A 32 -16.80 1.16 5.40
C LYS A 32 -15.62 1.91 5.99
N GLY A 33 -15.30 3.05 5.43
CA GLY A 33 -14.20 3.89 5.89
C GLY A 33 -14.26 5.28 5.27
N ILE A 34 -13.45 6.17 5.81
CA ILE A 34 -13.26 7.53 5.31
C ILE A 34 -11.85 7.62 4.75
N THR A 35 -11.73 8.13 3.52
CA THR A 35 -10.43 8.39 2.88
C THR A 35 -10.12 9.89 2.86
N SER A 36 -8.85 10.24 3.03
CA SER A 36 -8.37 11.63 2.99
C SER A 36 -6.96 11.70 2.40
N ASN A 37 -6.73 12.67 1.54
CA ASN A 37 -5.40 13.06 1.09
C ASN A 37 -4.77 14.19 1.93
N TYR A 38 -5.48 14.68 2.95
CA TYR A 38 -5.03 15.73 3.89
C TYR A 38 -4.84 15.19 5.31
N ASP A 39 -4.84 13.87 5.52
CA ASP A 39 -4.55 13.29 6.83
C ASP A 39 -3.06 13.53 7.19
N GLN A 40 -2.77 13.71 8.48
CA GLN A 40 -1.40 13.95 8.96
C GLN A 40 -0.42 12.85 8.48
N ARG A 41 -0.87 11.60 8.40
CA ARG A 41 -0.06 10.47 7.92
C ARG A 41 0.28 10.60 6.45
N THR A 42 -0.70 10.98 5.63
CA THR A 42 -0.48 11.32 4.21
C THR A 42 0.59 12.41 4.07
N MET A 43 0.51 13.46 4.87
CA MET A 43 1.48 14.57 4.84
C MET A 43 2.89 14.13 5.29
N MET A 44 3.00 13.26 6.30
CA MET A 44 4.30 12.71 6.71
C MET A 44 4.96 11.88 5.60
N ILE A 45 4.20 11.02 4.94
CA ILE A 45 4.68 10.22 3.80
C ILE A 45 5.06 11.14 2.64
N GLN A 46 4.22 12.12 2.30
CA GLN A 46 4.54 13.12 1.27
C GLN A 46 5.86 13.82 1.55
N ARG A 47 6.07 14.24 2.80
CA ARG A 47 7.30 14.90 3.21
C ARG A 47 8.53 14.00 3.05
N HIS A 48 8.40 12.71 3.38
CA HIS A 48 9.50 11.76 3.18
C HIS A 48 9.85 11.62 1.70
N MET A 49 8.85 11.52 0.81
CA MET A 49 9.07 11.43 -0.64
C MET A 49 9.73 12.67 -1.24
N GLU A 50 9.54 13.85 -0.64
CA GLU A 50 10.23 15.09 -1.05
C GLU A 50 11.67 15.15 -0.55
N LEU A 51 11.98 14.46 0.54
CA LEU A 51 13.32 14.45 1.17
C LEU A 51 14.20 13.31 0.65
N TYR A 52 13.61 12.17 0.32
CA TYR A 52 14.34 11.00 -0.18
C TYR A 52 15.23 11.33 -1.41
N PRO A 53 14.77 12.06 -2.45
CA PRO A 53 15.63 12.44 -3.57
C PRO A 53 16.82 13.34 -3.16
N LYS A 54 16.79 13.93 -1.97
CA LYS A 54 17.85 14.76 -1.39
C LYS A 54 18.78 13.97 -0.46
N ASN A 55 18.63 12.65 -0.42
CA ASN A 55 19.33 11.75 0.50
C ASN A 55 19.07 12.07 1.99
N ASP A 56 17.87 12.49 2.31
CA ASP A 56 17.45 12.82 3.68
C ASP A 56 16.38 11.84 4.17
N GLN A 57 16.78 10.91 5.05
CA GLN A 57 15.92 9.89 5.67
C GLN A 57 15.33 10.34 7.02
N SER A 58 15.45 11.62 7.39
CA SER A 58 15.07 12.13 8.71
C SER A 58 13.59 11.90 9.07
N GLN A 59 12.70 11.73 8.05
CA GLN A 59 11.30 11.47 8.27
C GLN A 59 10.98 10.02 8.68
N LEU A 60 11.83 9.05 8.39
CA LEU A 60 11.56 7.64 8.71
C LEU A 60 11.28 7.44 10.21
N LYS A 61 12.03 8.14 11.09
CA LYS A 61 11.79 8.14 12.55
C LYS A 61 10.43 8.72 12.96
N ASN A 62 9.84 9.59 12.14
CA ASN A 62 8.51 10.16 12.39
C ASN A 62 7.41 9.22 11.89
N ILE A 63 7.65 8.51 10.80
CA ILE A 63 6.72 7.58 10.17
C ILE A 63 6.65 6.28 10.97
N PHE A 64 7.79 5.65 11.25
CA PHE A 64 7.84 4.30 11.79
C PHE A 64 7.96 4.25 13.30
N ASN A 65 7.33 3.23 13.91
CA ASN A 65 7.72 2.74 15.22
C ASN A 65 9.10 2.08 15.10
N GLN A 66 9.92 2.15 16.15
CA GLN A 66 11.26 1.53 16.15
C GLN A 66 11.22 0.01 15.91
N ALA A 67 10.15 -0.67 16.37
CA ALA A 67 9.93 -2.09 16.17
C ALA A 67 9.07 -2.41 14.93
N ALA A 68 8.89 -1.45 13.99
CA ALA A 68 8.10 -1.66 12.79
C ALA A 68 8.75 -2.71 11.88
N THR A 69 7.92 -3.47 11.19
CA THR A 69 8.33 -4.40 10.13
C THR A 69 7.94 -3.83 8.78
N ILE A 70 8.91 -3.69 7.89
CA ILE A 70 8.71 -3.18 6.53
C ILE A 70 9.00 -4.32 5.56
N ASN A 71 8.00 -4.74 4.81
CA ASN A 71 8.14 -5.76 3.79
C ASN A 71 8.47 -5.10 2.45
N VAL A 72 9.67 -5.30 1.95
CA VAL A 72 10.13 -4.82 0.64
C VAL A 72 10.18 -6.01 -0.32
N ASN A 73 9.22 -6.11 -1.24
CA ASN A 73 9.12 -7.20 -2.22
C ASN A 73 9.26 -8.61 -1.61
N GLY A 74 8.67 -8.84 -0.42
CA GLY A 74 8.71 -10.12 0.28
C GLY A 74 9.83 -10.25 1.33
N THR A 75 10.79 -9.33 1.39
CA THR A 75 11.85 -9.31 2.42
C THR A 75 11.47 -8.34 3.54
N ASN A 76 11.53 -8.81 4.79
CA ASN A 76 11.27 -7.97 5.95
C ASN A 76 12.55 -7.25 6.39
N VAL A 77 12.44 -5.95 6.58
CA VAL A 77 13.50 -5.07 7.06
C VAL A 77 12.99 -4.18 8.20
N SER A 78 13.90 -3.71 9.03
CA SER A 78 13.67 -2.68 10.04
C SER A 78 13.67 -1.27 9.42
N PRO A 79 13.20 -0.24 10.16
CA PRO A 79 13.33 1.15 9.70
C PRO A 79 14.77 1.62 9.47
N GLU A 80 15.74 1.06 10.23
CA GLU A 80 17.16 1.37 10.07
C GLU A 80 17.72 0.75 8.78
N GLU A 81 17.41 -0.52 8.52
CA GLU A 81 17.80 -1.20 7.28
C GLU A 81 17.16 -0.55 6.04
N LEU A 82 15.90 -0.06 6.16
CA LEU A 82 15.30 0.74 5.09
C LEU A 82 16.08 2.04 4.84
N ALA A 83 16.48 2.76 5.91
CA ALA A 83 17.27 3.96 5.78
C ALA A 83 18.64 3.70 5.12
N ASP A 84 19.27 2.55 5.42
CA ASP A 84 20.52 2.12 4.79
C ASP A 84 20.32 1.79 3.31
N PHE A 85 19.23 1.12 2.96
CA PHE A 85 18.84 0.83 1.59
C PHE A 85 18.62 2.12 0.78
N GLU A 86 17.91 3.09 1.35
CA GLU A 86 17.73 4.39 0.70
C GLU A 86 19.05 5.14 0.52
N ARG A 87 19.93 5.12 1.51
CA ARG A 87 21.28 5.71 1.39
C ARG A 87 22.14 5.00 0.33
N MET A 88 22.01 3.68 0.22
CA MET A 88 22.69 2.90 -0.81
C MET A 88 22.24 3.32 -2.22
N HIS A 89 20.96 3.59 -2.43
CA HIS A 89 20.47 4.12 -3.72
C HIS A 89 21.23 5.37 -4.13
N HIS A 90 21.49 6.30 -3.22
CA HIS A 90 22.25 7.53 -3.53
C HIS A 90 23.75 7.29 -3.80
N LYS A 91 24.30 6.14 -3.40
CA LYS A 91 25.67 5.76 -3.77
C LYS A 91 25.75 5.27 -5.21
N ILE A 92 24.76 4.50 -5.66
CA ILE A 92 24.78 3.82 -6.96
C ILE A 92 23.96 4.52 -8.05
N PHE A 93 22.99 5.35 -7.69
CA PHE A 93 22.16 6.11 -8.61
C PHE A 93 22.41 7.61 -8.52
N LYS A 94 22.08 8.33 -9.59
CA LYS A 94 21.98 9.79 -9.65
C LYS A 94 20.63 10.21 -10.25
N ASP A 95 20.29 11.49 -10.16
CA ASP A 95 19.06 12.07 -10.70
C ASP A 95 17.79 11.38 -10.20
N ILE A 96 17.83 10.91 -8.94
CA ILE A 96 16.72 10.24 -8.30
C ILE A 96 15.53 11.20 -8.20
N LYS A 97 14.37 10.75 -8.67
CA LYS A 97 13.09 11.48 -8.58
C LYS A 97 12.00 10.57 -8.05
N PHE A 98 11.04 11.18 -7.37
CA PHE A 98 9.85 10.53 -6.88
C PHE A 98 8.63 11.34 -7.31
N LEU A 99 7.81 10.79 -8.20
CA LEU A 99 6.59 11.43 -8.67
C LEU A 99 5.40 10.72 -8.03
N VAL A 100 4.70 11.41 -7.14
CA VAL A 100 3.50 10.88 -6.47
C VAL A 100 2.28 11.04 -7.37
N GLY A 101 1.63 9.92 -7.72
CA GLY A 101 0.38 9.90 -8.46
C GLY A 101 -0.83 10.01 -7.53
N ALA A 102 -0.83 9.25 -6.43
CA ALA A 102 -1.85 9.33 -5.39
C ALA A 102 -1.24 8.97 -4.03
N ASN A 103 -1.68 9.67 -2.99
CA ASN A 103 -1.30 9.41 -1.60
C ASN A 103 -2.52 9.66 -0.72
N ILE A 104 -3.10 8.61 -0.17
CA ILE A 104 -4.37 8.66 0.56
C ILE A 104 -4.31 7.85 1.85
N THR A 105 -4.92 8.36 2.92
CA THR A 105 -5.13 7.64 4.17
C THR A 105 -6.59 7.22 4.28
N SER A 106 -6.83 5.94 4.56
CA SER A 106 -8.14 5.36 4.82
C SER A 106 -8.26 4.98 6.29
N LYS A 107 -9.34 5.41 6.93
CA LYS A 107 -9.73 5.03 8.29
C LYS A 107 -10.96 4.16 8.20
N TYR A 108 -10.86 2.92 8.63
CA TYR A 108 -11.92 1.93 8.55
C TYR A 108 -12.73 1.88 9.84
N GLU A 109 -14.01 1.51 9.77
CA GLU A 109 -14.91 1.38 10.94
C GLU A 109 -14.41 0.35 11.98
N ASN A 110 -13.60 -0.63 11.57
CA ASN A 110 -12.96 -1.60 12.47
C ASN A 110 -11.73 -1.03 13.22
N GLY A 111 -11.45 0.27 13.07
CA GLY A 111 -10.33 0.96 13.70
C GLY A 111 -8.99 0.87 12.95
N GLN A 112 -8.90 0.10 11.88
CA GLN A 112 -7.69 0.05 11.06
C GLN A 112 -7.46 1.38 10.33
N ILE A 113 -6.19 1.77 10.23
CA ILE A 113 -5.79 2.97 9.48
C ILE A 113 -4.68 2.57 8.53
N TRP A 114 -4.87 2.88 7.24
CA TRP A 114 -3.90 2.59 6.20
C TRP A 114 -3.63 3.83 5.35
N THR A 115 -2.37 4.07 5.00
CA THR A 115 -1.98 5.02 3.95
C THR A 115 -1.47 4.24 2.75
N HIS A 116 -1.99 4.56 1.57
CA HIS A 116 -1.58 3.98 0.30
C HIS A 116 -0.99 5.05 -0.59
N VAL A 117 0.11 4.70 -1.27
CA VAL A 117 0.80 5.55 -2.22
C VAL A 117 0.98 4.82 -3.54
N TRP A 118 0.61 5.48 -4.61
CA TRP A 118 0.97 5.12 -5.97
C TRP A 118 1.89 6.19 -6.53
N ALA A 119 3.09 5.79 -6.90
CA ALA A 119 4.12 6.72 -7.33
C ALA A 119 5.01 6.10 -8.42
N TRP A 120 5.85 6.91 -8.99
CA TRP A 120 6.94 6.49 -9.88
C TRP A 120 8.26 6.95 -9.30
N TRP A 121 9.18 6.00 -9.15
CA TRP A 121 10.57 6.26 -8.85
C TRP A 121 11.37 6.23 -10.15
N SER A 122 12.27 7.18 -10.35
CA SER A 122 13.16 7.18 -11.50
C SER A 122 14.56 7.60 -11.11
N ALA A 123 15.56 7.04 -11.81
CA ALA A 123 16.98 7.37 -11.60
C ALA A 123 17.82 6.96 -12.82
N GLU A 124 19.07 7.41 -12.85
CA GLU A 124 20.13 6.91 -13.75
C GLU A 124 21.16 6.14 -12.92
N GLY A 125 21.52 4.92 -13.36
CA GLY A 125 22.59 4.12 -12.77
C GLY A 125 23.96 4.79 -12.99
N LYS A 126 24.76 4.90 -11.94
CA LYS A 126 26.08 5.58 -12.06
C LYS A 126 27.08 4.77 -12.86
N LYS A 127 26.98 3.43 -12.82
CA LYS A 127 27.86 2.54 -13.60
C LYS A 127 27.27 2.18 -14.96
N SER A 128 26.03 1.71 -14.99
CA SER A 128 25.36 1.32 -16.23
C SER A 128 25.12 2.48 -17.19
N LYS A 129 24.92 3.70 -16.68
CA LYS A 129 24.43 4.88 -17.42
C LYS A 129 23.03 4.73 -17.99
N GLU A 130 22.33 3.65 -17.62
CA GLU A 130 20.95 3.43 -18.00
C GLU A 130 20.01 4.20 -17.07
N SER A 131 18.86 4.60 -17.61
CA SER A 131 17.80 5.26 -16.83
C SER A 131 16.55 4.40 -16.82
N ALA A 132 15.88 4.33 -15.68
CA ALA A 132 14.59 3.65 -15.57
C ALA A 132 13.57 4.49 -14.80
N THR A 133 12.30 4.22 -15.06
CA THR A 133 11.16 4.69 -14.27
C THR A 133 10.36 3.48 -13.83
N VAL A 134 10.23 3.31 -12.52
CA VAL A 134 9.63 2.14 -11.90
C VAL A 134 8.35 2.57 -11.16
N PRO A 135 7.18 1.98 -11.47
CA PRO A 135 5.98 2.19 -10.69
C PRO A 135 6.14 1.55 -9.31
N ILE A 136 5.70 2.26 -8.28
CA ILE A 136 5.79 1.84 -6.89
C ILE A 136 4.40 1.91 -6.24
N HIS A 137 4.05 0.89 -5.48
CA HIS A 137 2.94 0.92 -4.54
C HIS A 137 3.47 0.72 -3.13
N LEU A 138 3.17 1.67 -2.24
CA LEU A 138 3.51 1.61 -0.82
C LEU A 138 2.22 1.58 0.00
N ALA A 139 2.21 0.76 1.05
CA ALA A 139 1.10 0.69 2.00
C ALA A 139 1.65 0.73 3.43
N PHE A 140 1.06 1.56 4.28
CA PHE A 140 1.46 1.75 5.68
C PHE A 140 0.27 1.48 6.59
N SER A 141 0.42 0.54 7.52
CA SER A 141 -0.54 0.31 8.61
C SER A 141 -0.11 1.11 9.84
N TRP A 142 -1.06 1.80 10.47
CA TRP A 142 -0.79 2.74 11.56
C TRP A 142 -1.38 2.26 12.88
N ASP A 143 -0.57 2.40 13.93
CA ASP A 143 -1.02 2.37 15.31
C ASP A 143 -0.88 3.79 15.89
N GLY A 144 -2.02 4.47 16.03
CA GLY A 144 -2.04 5.88 16.38
C GLY A 144 -1.33 6.75 15.33
N VAL A 145 -0.16 7.28 15.68
CA VAL A 145 0.61 8.22 14.85
C VAL A 145 1.83 7.59 14.18
N LYS A 146 2.14 6.32 14.47
CA LYS A 146 3.29 5.60 13.94
C LYS A 146 2.84 4.41 13.09
N SER A 147 3.56 4.16 12.01
CA SER A 147 3.41 2.93 11.25
C SER A 147 4.14 1.79 11.95
N THR A 148 3.46 0.66 12.08
CA THR A 148 4.00 -0.57 12.68
C THR A 148 4.30 -1.64 11.63
N ILE A 149 3.61 -1.56 10.49
CA ILE A 149 3.80 -2.46 9.34
C ILE A 149 3.75 -1.62 8.07
N ALA A 150 4.64 -1.91 7.12
CA ALA A 150 4.56 -1.35 5.78
C ALA A 150 4.87 -2.40 4.72
N TYR A 151 4.33 -2.19 3.53
CA TYR A 151 4.57 -3.02 2.35
C TYR A 151 5.00 -2.14 1.18
N PHE A 152 6.11 -2.48 0.55
CA PHE A 152 6.68 -1.80 -0.60
C PHE A 152 6.75 -2.78 -1.77
N PHE A 153 6.05 -2.46 -2.85
CA PHE A 153 5.97 -3.28 -4.04
C PHE A 153 6.44 -2.49 -5.26
N PHE A 154 7.45 -3.00 -5.94
CA PHE A 154 8.00 -2.43 -7.16
C PHE A 154 8.83 -3.46 -7.92
N ASP A 155 9.06 -3.23 -9.21
CA ASP A 155 10.02 -4.02 -9.97
C ASP A 155 11.44 -3.64 -9.56
N SER A 156 12.17 -4.57 -8.95
CA SER A 156 13.54 -4.36 -8.49
C SER A 156 14.61 -4.69 -9.53
N THR A 157 14.24 -5.11 -10.74
CA THR A 157 15.19 -5.58 -11.76
C THR A 157 16.29 -4.55 -12.06
N PHE A 158 15.93 -3.30 -12.32
CA PHE A 158 16.89 -2.23 -12.58
C PHE A 158 17.78 -1.93 -11.37
N ILE A 159 17.21 -1.91 -10.17
CA ILE A 159 17.96 -1.68 -8.92
C ILE A 159 18.97 -2.80 -8.69
N ASN A 160 18.53 -4.06 -8.81
CA ASN A 160 19.39 -5.23 -8.63
C ASN A 160 20.52 -5.30 -9.67
N SER A 161 20.23 -4.91 -10.94
CA SER A 161 21.24 -4.86 -11.98
C SER A 161 22.33 -3.85 -11.66
N GLU A 162 21.97 -2.65 -11.17
CA GLU A 162 22.96 -1.63 -10.80
C GLU A 162 23.73 -2.02 -9.54
N ILE A 163 23.10 -2.69 -8.55
CA ILE A 163 23.78 -3.25 -7.38
C ILE A 163 24.87 -4.22 -7.82
N ALA A 164 24.52 -5.19 -8.68
CA ALA A 164 25.47 -6.19 -9.17
C ALA A 164 26.68 -5.60 -9.91
N LEU A 165 26.54 -4.45 -10.57
CA LEU A 165 27.64 -3.72 -11.19
C LEU A 165 28.54 -3.01 -10.16
N ASN A 166 28.07 -2.83 -8.92
CA ASN A 166 28.78 -2.11 -7.86
C ASN A 166 29.44 -3.02 -6.83
N GLU A 167 29.22 -4.34 -6.91
CA GLU A 167 29.96 -5.39 -6.20
C GLU A 167 31.30 -5.68 -6.88
#